data_a27fbffa7b5029fdf033c7544a9427c3
#
_entry.id   a27fbffa7b5029fdf033c7544a9427c3
#
_cell.length_a   1.000
_cell.length_b   1.000
_cell.length_c   1.000
_cell.angle_alpha   90.00
_cell.angle_beta   90.00
_cell.angle_gamma   90.00
#
_symmetry.space_group_name_H-M   'P 1'
#
loop_
_entity.id
_entity.type
_entity.pdbx_description
1 polymer ?
#
loop_
_entity_poly.entity_id
_entity_poly.type
_entity_poly.pdbx_seq_one_letter_code
_entity_poly.pdbx_strand_id
1 'polypeptide(L)'
;MKKSDYRKFIIQGEGRDAGNGALPRLNDDFSNMREAVTRRYRRLQEEKKELPGLILIDGGIGQLHAAAQALESLQIINQPVASIAKKEEILFVLGQEDEPIVLERHSPVLHLIQQIRDETHRFAVTFHRQRRGKRQTHSALSDISGVGPKTAQKLLQEFGSVANIQRAGLEKLSEVIPRKSAEKILAGLAQPTEHSNDQ
;
A
#
# COMPACT_ATOMS: atom_id res chain seq x y z
N MET A 1 17.52 6.76 8.65
CA MET A 1 16.14 6.20 8.80
C MET A 1 16.22 4.70 9.09
N LYS A 2 15.45 4.22 10.06
CA LYS A 2 15.47 2.82 10.49
C LYS A 2 14.43 2.00 9.70
N LYS A 3 14.88 1.32 8.65
CA LYS A 3 14.01 0.56 7.72
C LYS A 3 13.19 -0.55 8.40
N SER A 4 13.67 -1.12 9.52
CA SER A 4 12.95 -2.13 10.30
C SER A 4 11.62 -1.64 10.87
N ASP A 5 11.45 -0.32 11.00
CA ASP A 5 10.26 0.30 11.58
C ASP A 5 9.23 0.72 10.51
N TYR A 6 9.56 0.55 9.23
CA TYR A 6 8.64 0.81 8.13
C TYR A 6 7.45 -0.15 8.18
N ARG A 7 6.25 0.39 8.00
CA ARG A 7 5.01 -0.39 8.01
C ARG A 7 4.18 -0.08 6.77
N LYS A 8 3.53 -1.12 6.27
CA LYS A 8 2.65 -1.07 5.09
C LYS A 8 1.25 -1.44 5.53
N PHE A 9 0.29 -0.62 5.18
CA PHE A 9 -1.12 -0.88 5.47
C PHE A 9 -1.88 -1.13 4.16
N ILE A 10 -2.61 -2.23 4.13
CA ILE A 10 -3.64 -2.44 3.11
C ILE A 10 -4.88 -1.81 3.68
N ILE A 11 -5.29 -0.69 3.10
CA ILE A 11 -6.50 0.00 3.49
C ILE A 11 -7.69 -0.89 3.12
N GLN A 12 -8.58 -1.11 4.09
CA GLN A 12 -9.75 -1.97 3.93
C GLN A 12 -10.97 -1.14 3.53
N GLY A 13 -11.00 0.15 3.90
CA GLY A 13 -12.13 1.05 3.74
C GLY A 13 -13.21 0.75 4.80
N GLU A 14 -13.86 1.77 5.27
CA GLU A 14 -15.04 1.63 6.13
C GLU A 14 -16.18 0.98 5.32
N GLY A 15 -16.65 -0.21 5.71
CA GLY A 15 -17.87 -0.82 5.14
C GLY A 15 -17.73 -2.21 4.55
N ARG A 16 -16.66 -2.98 4.82
CA ARG A 16 -16.59 -4.39 4.39
C ARG A 16 -17.36 -5.38 5.27
N ASP A 17 -17.92 -4.95 6.39
CA ASP A 17 -18.72 -5.82 7.27
C ASP A 17 -20.24 -5.77 6.98
N ALA A 18 -20.69 -4.99 6.01
CA ALA A 18 -22.08 -5.00 5.58
C ALA A 18 -22.23 -5.75 4.26
N GLY A 19 -22.66 -7.01 4.33
CA GLY A 19 -23.06 -7.82 3.18
C GLY A 19 -24.26 -7.26 2.45
N ASN A 20 -24.09 -6.15 1.78
CA ASN A 20 -25.08 -5.62 0.85
C ASN A 20 -24.38 -4.65 -0.09
N GLY A 21 -24.26 -5.02 -1.35
CA GLY A 21 -23.95 -4.32 -2.58
C GLY A 21 -23.68 -2.82 -2.66
N ALA A 22 -23.12 -2.21 -1.62
CA ALA A 22 -22.73 -0.82 -1.63
C ALA A 22 -21.47 -0.65 -2.48
N LEU A 23 -21.59 0.13 -3.53
CA LEU A 23 -20.46 0.61 -4.36
C LEU A 23 -19.31 1.06 -3.48
N PRO A 24 -18.05 0.72 -3.82
CA PRO A 24 -16.89 1.24 -3.10
C PRO A 24 -16.99 2.78 -3.18
N ARG A 25 -17.17 3.43 -2.02
CA ARG A 25 -17.09 4.89 -1.96
C ARG A 25 -15.72 5.29 -2.52
N LEU A 26 -15.74 6.21 -3.48
CA LEU A 26 -14.57 6.84 -4.07
C LEU A 26 -13.53 7.13 -2.96
N ASN A 27 -12.28 6.78 -3.26
CA ASN A 27 -11.10 7.03 -2.44
C ASN A 27 -11.25 8.27 -1.54
N ASP A 28 -11.74 8.07 -0.32
CA ASP A 28 -11.67 9.09 0.70
C ASP A 28 -10.28 9.03 1.31
N ASP A 29 -9.38 9.86 0.81
CA ASP A 29 -8.00 9.95 1.29
C ASP A 29 -7.93 10.25 2.79
N PHE A 30 -8.94 10.92 3.34
CA PHE A 30 -9.02 11.21 4.76
C PHE A 30 -9.37 9.96 5.58
N SER A 31 -10.32 9.15 5.10
CA SER A 31 -10.66 7.87 5.72
C SER A 31 -9.48 6.90 5.67
N ASN A 32 -8.79 6.84 4.54
CA ASN A 32 -7.59 6.04 4.37
C ASN A 32 -6.48 6.46 5.35
N MET A 33 -6.30 7.77 5.55
CA MET A 33 -5.35 8.32 6.51
C MET A 33 -5.73 7.94 7.93
N ARG A 34 -7.00 8.14 8.33
CA ARG A 34 -7.50 7.74 9.64
C ARG A 34 -7.23 6.26 9.92
N GLU A 35 -7.59 5.37 8.97
CA GLU A 35 -7.37 3.93 9.12
C GLU A 35 -5.87 3.61 9.33
N ALA A 36 -5.00 4.17 8.51
CA ALA A 36 -3.56 3.91 8.59
C ALA A 36 -2.97 4.38 9.93
N VAL A 37 -3.30 5.59 10.36
CA VAL A 37 -2.83 6.17 11.62
C VAL A 37 -3.38 5.40 12.81
N THR A 38 -4.69 5.14 12.84
CA THR A 38 -5.34 4.35 13.92
C THR A 38 -4.66 2.99 14.09
N ARG A 39 -4.47 2.24 13.00
CA ARG A 39 -3.84 0.91 13.04
C ARG A 39 -2.39 0.96 13.50
N ARG A 40 -1.65 1.98 13.05
CA ARG A 40 -0.24 2.14 13.44
C ARG A 40 -0.10 2.44 14.93
N TYR A 41 -0.87 3.41 15.43
CA TYR A 41 -0.71 3.91 16.80
C TYR A 41 -1.37 2.99 17.83
N ARG A 42 -2.49 2.34 17.50
CA ARG A 42 -3.04 1.26 18.31
C ARG A 42 -2.01 0.16 18.54
N ARG A 43 -1.32 -0.26 17.48
CA ARG A 43 -0.27 -1.27 17.61
C ARG A 43 0.89 -0.81 18.49
N LEU A 44 1.30 0.45 18.42
CA LEU A 44 2.34 0.98 19.30
C LEU A 44 1.92 0.94 20.77
N GLN A 45 0.66 1.26 21.07
CA GLN A 45 0.10 1.15 22.42
C GLN A 45 0.06 -0.32 22.89
N GLU A 46 -0.42 -1.24 22.07
CA GLU A 46 -0.45 -2.69 22.37
C GLU A 46 0.96 -3.25 22.63
N GLU A 47 1.93 -2.82 21.82
CA GLU A 47 3.34 -3.21 21.96
C GLU A 47 4.07 -2.44 23.08
N LYS A 48 3.40 -1.49 23.77
CA LYS A 48 3.97 -0.59 24.80
C LYS A 48 5.24 0.12 24.33
N LYS A 49 5.26 0.52 23.06
CA LYS A 49 6.38 1.28 22.48
C LYS A 49 6.19 2.78 22.65
N GLU A 50 7.30 3.47 22.78
CA GLU A 50 7.31 4.93 22.82
C GLU A 50 6.74 5.52 21.53
N LEU A 51 5.98 6.61 21.69
CA LEU A 51 5.49 7.41 20.59
C LEU A 51 6.62 8.25 19.98
N PRO A 52 6.59 8.58 18.71
CA PRO A 52 7.59 9.47 18.11
C PRO A 52 7.45 10.89 18.65
N GLY A 53 8.55 11.65 18.69
CA GLY A 53 8.51 13.05 19.09
C GLY A 53 7.70 13.95 18.15
N LEU A 54 7.54 13.56 16.89
CA LEU A 54 6.75 14.26 15.87
C LEU A 54 6.16 13.27 14.88
N ILE A 55 4.90 13.48 14.50
CA ILE A 55 4.23 12.79 13.38
C ILE A 55 4.20 13.78 12.21
N LEU A 56 4.82 13.40 11.09
CA LEU A 56 4.78 14.18 9.86
C LEU A 56 3.89 13.49 8.82
N ILE A 57 2.89 14.21 8.34
CA ILE A 57 1.92 13.75 7.34
C ILE A 57 2.29 14.34 5.97
N ASP A 58 2.42 13.49 4.96
CA ASP A 58 2.56 13.92 3.57
C ASP A 58 1.17 14.23 2.99
N GLY A 59 0.73 15.47 3.18
CA GLY A 59 -0.61 15.92 2.79
C GLY A 59 -0.91 17.33 3.27
N GLY A 60 -2.11 17.82 2.96
CA GLY A 60 -2.59 19.13 3.41
C GLY A 60 -3.33 19.07 4.76
N ILE A 61 -4.00 20.18 5.10
CA ILE A 61 -4.75 20.35 6.37
C ILE A 61 -5.78 19.23 6.58
N GLY A 62 -6.49 18.80 5.53
CA GLY A 62 -7.50 17.74 5.66
C GLY A 62 -6.90 16.40 6.13
N GLN A 63 -5.71 16.02 5.62
CA GLN A 63 -4.98 14.83 6.09
C GLN A 63 -4.43 15.02 7.50
N LEU A 64 -4.00 16.24 7.86
CA LEU A 64 -3.58 16.59 9.23
C LEU A 64 -4.72 16.33 10.23
N HIS A 65 -5.91 16.87 9.96
CA HIS A 65 -7.07 16.69 10.82
C HIS A 65 -7.53 15.22 10.87
N ALA A 66 -7.49 14.50 9.75
CA ALA A 66 -7.81 13.07 9.73
C ALA A 66 -6.85 12.25 10.61
N ALA A 67 -5.56 12.59 10.61
CA ALA A 67 -4.59 11.96 11.50
C ALA A 67 -4.81 12.33 12.97
N ALA A 68 -5.13 13.60 13.26
CA ALA A 68 -5.46 14.07 14.60
C ALA A 68 -6.68 13.34 15.18
N GLN A 69 -7.78 13.22 14.42
CA GLN A 69 -8.97 12.47 14.81
C GLN A 69 -8.66 11.00 15.12
N ALA A 70 -7.75 10.38 14.34
CA ALA A 70 -7.33 9.00 14.61
C ALA A 70 -6.60 8.87 15.95
N LEU A 71 -5.72 9.81 16.28
CA LEU A 71 -4.99 9.82 17.55
C LEU A 71 -5.92 10.09 18.72
N GLU A 72 -6.85 11.04 18.57
CA GLU A 72 -7.87 11.35 19.57
C GLU A 72 -8.73 10.12 19.89
N SER A 73 -9.17 9.38 18.88
CA SER A 73 -9.93 8.13 19.07
C SER A 73 -9.19 7.06 19.86
N LEU A 74 -7.86 7.14 19.89
CA LEU A 74 -6.97 6.27 20.67
C LEU A 74 -6.57 6.88 22.03
N GLN A 75 -7.15 8.03 22.38
CA GLN A 75 -6.80 8.79 23.60
C GLN A 75 -5.32 9.20 23.66
N ILE A 76 -4.68 9.37 22.49
CA ILE A 76 -3.33 9.88 22.38
C ILE A 76 -3.41 11.41 22.35
N ILE A 77 -3.14 12.03 23.51
CA ILE A 77 -3.24 13.47 23.72
C ILE A 77 -1.84 14.08 23.66
N ASN A 78 -1.73 15.35 23.26
CA ASN A 78 -0.48 16.11 23.22
C ASN A 78 0.63 15.53 22.32
N GLN A 79 0.26 14.72 21.33
CA GLN A 79 1.20 14.26 20.33
C GLN A 79 1.43 15.35 19.28
N PRO A 80 2.68 15.83 19.08
CA PRO A 80 2.99 16.78 18.02
C PRO A 80 2.70 16.15 16.65
N VAL A 81 1.87 16.84 15.84
CA VAL A 81 1.53 16.44 14.47
C VAL A 81 1.70 17.63 13.55
N ALA A 82 2.35 17.42 12.43
CA ALA A 82 2.46 18.40 11.36
C ALA A 82 2.17 17.75 10.01
N SER A 83 1.76 18.54 9.03
CA SER A 83 1.63 18.09 7.64
C SER A 83 2.40 19.00 6.71
N ILE A 84 2.81 18.44 5.56
CA ILE A 84 3.47 19.20 4.50
C ILE A 84 2.64 19.17 3.23
N ALA A 85 2.25 20.36 2.75
CA ALA A 85 1.57 20.53 1.47
C ALA A 85 2.58 20.54 0.32
N LYS A 86 2.42 19.63 -0.65
CA LYS A 86 3.40 19.36 -1.72
C LYS A 86 3.75 20.54 -2.62
N LYS A 87 2.77 21.38 -2.95
CA LYS A 87 2.96 22.44 -3.97
C LYS A 87 3.77 23.63 -3.46
N GLU A 88 3.63 23.95 -2.19
CA GLU A 88 4.14 25.19 -1.61
C GLU A 88 5.20 24.94 -0.53
N GLU A 89 5.47 23.68 -0.22
CA GLU A 89 6.41 23.25 0.84
C GLU A 89 6.10 23.91 2.18
N ILE A 90 4.80 24.11 2.43
CA ILE A 90 4.27 24.74 3.65
C ILE A 90 3.99 23.65 4.67
N LEU A 91 4.40 23.91 5.91
CA LEU A 91 4.10 23.07 7.06
C LEU A 91 2.89 23.64 7.82
N PHE A 92 1.90 22.78 8.04
CA PHE A 92 0.81 23.05 8.97
C PHE A 92 1.05 22.28 10.25
N VAL A 93 1.00 22.97 11.38
CA VAL A 93 1.13 22.36 12.72
C VAL A 93 -0.27 22.25 13.33
N LEU A 94 -0.58 21.09 13.89
CA LEU A 94 -1.88 20.86 14.53
C LEU A 94 -2.08 21.85 15.69
N GLY A 95 -3.21 22.59 15.67
CA GLY A 95 -3.53 23.63 16.63
C GLY A 95 -2.93 25.00 16.33
N GLN A 96 -2.23 25.17 15.19
CA GLN A 96 -1.65 26.43 14.70
C GLN A 96 -1.80 26.53 13.18
N GLU A 97 -2.90 26.04 12.63
CA GLU A 97 -3.11 25.91 11.18
C GLU A 97 -3.25 27.27 10.48
N ASP A 98 -3.66 28.30 11.22
CA ASP A 98 -3.83 29.67 10.72
C ASP A 98 -2.47 30.38 10.52
N GLU A 99 -1.39 29.86 11.10
CA GLU A 99 -0.04 30.37 10.96
C GLU A 99 0.91 29.33 10.32
N PRO A 100 0.74 29.01 9.03
CA PRO A 100 1.55 27.99 8.39
C PRO A 100 3.02 28.41 8.31
N ILE A 101 3.91 27.44 8.52
CA ILE A 101 5.34 27.68 8.46
C ILE A 101 5.82 27.52 7.02
N VAL A 102 6.29 28.61 6.43
CA VAL A 102 6.95 28.62 5.11
C VAL A 102 8.44 28.44 5.32
N LEU A 103 8.99 27.34 4.81
CA LEU A 103 10.42 27.06 4.93
C LEU A 103 11.21 27.69 3.78
N GLU A 104 12.33 28.31 4.11
CA GLU A 104 13.24 28.84 3.11
C GLU A 104 13.81 27.73 2.22
N ARG A 105 14.00 28.01 0.92
CA ARG A 105 14.46 27.01 -0.08
C ARG A 105 15.78 26.33 0.27
N HIS A 106 16.65 27.00 0.99
CA HIS A 106 17.97 26.49 1.38
C HIS A 106 18.04 26.06 2.85
N SER A 107 16.89 25.98 3.52
CA SER A 107 16.81 25.55 4.91
C SER A 107 17.22 24.07 5.04
N PRO A 108 18.15 23.74 5.96
CA PRO A 108 18.46 22.34 6.26
C PRO A 108 17.23 21.54 6.73
N VAL A 109 16.27 22.22 7.36
CA VAL A 109 15.00 21.62 7.82
C VAL A 109 14.16 21.20 6.59
N LEU A 110 14.05 22.07 5.59
CA LEU A 110 13.35 21.73 4.35
C LEU A 110 13.99 20.53 3.66
N HIS A 111 15.31 20.51 3.53
CA HIS A 111 16.02 19.37 2.91
C HIS A 111 15.77 18.06 3.67
N LEU A 112 15.76 18.11 5.00
CA LEU A 112 15.44 16.92 5.82
C LEU A 112 14.02 16.44 5.57
N ILE A 113 13.04 17.33 5.54
CA ILE A 113 11.63 17.01 5.29
C ILE A 113 11.45 16.42 3.88
N GLN A 114 12.09 17.01 2.88
CA GLN A 114 12.09 16.50 1.52
C GLN A 114 12.66 15.07 1.46
N GLN A 115 13.78 14.79 2.13
CA GLN A 115 14.34 13.44 2.21
C GLN A 115 13.39 12.44 2.86
N ILE A 116 12.70 12.84 3.94
CA ILE A 116 11.71 12.00 4.63
C ILE A 116 10.54 11.70 3.68
N ARG A 117 10.02 12.72 3.00
CA ARG A 117 8.92 12.60 2.04
C ARG A 117 9.28 11.69 0.88
N ASP A 118 10.44 11.90 0.27
CA ASP A 118 10.90 11.13 -0.89
C ASP A 118 11.08 9.66 -0.52
N GLU A 119 11.64 9.38 0.65
CA GLU A 119 11.77 7.99 1.14
C GLU A 119 10.42 7.36 1.42
N THR A 120 9.49 8.10 2.01
CA THR A 120 8.12 7.62 2.27
C THR A 120 7.39 7.32 0.96
N HIS A 121 7.48 8.25 -0.01
CA HIS A 121 6.91 8.08 -1.35
C HIS A 121 7.54 6.87 -2.08
N ARG A 122 8.87 6.76 -2.08
CA ARG A 122 9.58 5.62 -2.66
C ARG A 122 9.10 4.30 -2.07
N PHE A 123 8.92 4.26 -0.74
CA PHE A 123 8.46 3.06 -0.04
C PHE A 123 7.02 2.71 -0.43
N ALA A 124 6.12 3.69 -0.50
CA ALA A 124 4.73 3.51 -0.90
C ALA A 124 4.62 3.02 -2.36
N VAL A 125 5.31 3.68 -3.29
CA VAL A 125 5.30 3.31 -4.73
C VAL A 125 5.84 1.90 -4.93
N THR A 126 6.92 1.53 -4.26
CA THR A 126 7.48 0.17 -4.34
C THR A 126 6.46 -0.87 -3.89
N PHE A 127 5.71 -0.58 -2.83
CA PHE A 127 4.66 -1.46 -2.35
C PHE A 127 3.51 -1.61 -3.35
N HIS A 128 3.04 -0.51 -3.93
CA HIS A 128 1.99 -0.54 -4.94
C HIS A 128 2.40 -1.30 -6.20
N ARG A 129 3.66 -1.13 -6.65
CA ARG A 129 4.20 -1.89 -7.80
C ARG A 129 4.26 -3.40 -7.51
N GLN A 130 4.78 -3.79 -6.35
CA GLN A 130 4.83 -5.21 -5.94
C GLN A 130 3.44 -5.83 -5.84
N ARG A 131 2.46 -5.06 -5.35
CA ARG A 131 1.09 -5.53 -5.20
C ARG A 131 0.37 -5.66 -6.55
N ARG A 132 0.57 -4.69 -7.46
CA ARG A 132 0.05 -4.78 -8.84
C ARG A 132 0.65 -5.95 -9.58
N GLY A 133 1.97 -6.15 -9.53
CA GLY A 133 2.63 -7.30 -10.12
C GLY A 133 2.05 -8.63 -9.60
N LYS A 134 1.88 -8.79 -8.29
CA LYS A 134 1.26 -9.99 -7.72
C LYS A 134 -0.19 -10.21 -8.17
N ARG A 135 -0.99 -9.14 -8.28
CA ARG A 135 -2.38 -9.23 -8.78
C ARG A 135 -2.43 -9.61 -10.25
N GLN A 136 -1.64 -8.98 -11.11
CA GLN A 136 -1.55 -9.30 -12.53
C GLN A 136 -1.08 -10.75 -12.75
N THR A 137 -0.07 -11.18 -12.00
CA THR A 137 0.46 -12.54 -12.06
C THR A 137 -0.58 -13.58 -11.61
N HIS A 138 -1.35 -13.27 -10.56
CA HIS A 138 -2.42 -14.15 -10.09
C HIS A 138 -3.59 -14.18 -11.07
N SER A 139 -3.98 -13.03 -11.64
CA SER A 139 -5.04 -12.94 -12.66
C SER A 139 -4.68 -13.76 -13.90
N ALA A 140 -3.48 -13.57 -14.47
CA ALA A 140 -3.03 -14.28 -15.66
C ALA A 140 -3.08 -15.82 -15.54
N LEU A 141 -2.86 -16.36 -14.33
CA LEU A 141 -3.01 -17.80 -14.08
C LEU A 141 -4.46 -18.21 -13.80
N SER A 142 -5.23 -17.36 -13.12
CA SER A 142 -6.61 -17.64 -12.75
C SER A 142 -7.58 -17.54 -13.93
N ASP A 143 -7.21 -16.79 -14.97
CA ASP A 143 -8.00 -16.66 -16.20
C ASP A 143 -7.90 -17.92 -17.08
N ILE A 144 -6.95 -18.81 -16.77
CA ILE A 144 -6.82 -20.09 -17.47
C ILE A 144 -7.87 -21.08 -16.96
N SER A 145 -8.72 -21.56 -17.84
CA SER A 145 -9.79 -22.50 -17.51
C SER A 145 -9.26 -23.76 -16.79
N GLY A 146 -9.76 -24.00 -15.57
CA GLY A 146 -9.34 -25.11 -14.71
C GLY A 146 -8.17 -24.82 -13.77
N VAL A 147 -7.70 -23.58 -13.72
CA VAL A 147 -6.69 -23.12 -12.74
C VAL A 147 -7.37 -22.35 -11.64
N GLY A 148 -7.61 -23.01 -10.51
CA GLY A 148 -8.17 -22.34 -9.34
C GLY A 148 -7.13 -21.51 -8.56
N PRO A 149 -7.60 -20.63 -7.63
CA PRO A 149 -6.73 -19.76 -6.84
C PRO A 149 -5.64 -20.51 -6.07
N LYS A 150 -5.94 -21.68 -5.54
CA LYS A 150 -4.98 -22.52 -4.81
C LYS A 150 -3.86 -23.04 -5.72
N THR A 151 -4.19 -23.43 -6.94
CA THR A 151 -3.22 -23.91 -7.93
C THR A 151 -2.31 -22.78 -8.39
N ALA A 152 -2.89 -21.62 -8.70
CA ALA A 152 -2.13 -20.44 -9.06
C ALA A 152 -1.16 -20.02 -7.93
N GLN A 153 -1.63 -20.04 -6.69
CA GLN A 153 -0.80 -19.72 -5.54
C GLN A 153 0.36 -20.71 -5.35
N LYS A 154 0.09 -22.02 -5.49
CA LYS A 154 1.11 -23.07 -5.36
C LYS A 154 2.21 -22.92 -6.42
N LEU A 155 1.83 -22.66 -7.67
CA LEU A 155 2.77 -22.43 -8.76
C LEU A 155 3.62 -21.17 -8.54
N LEU A 156 3.02 -20.10 -8.05
CA LEU A 156 3.75 -18.87 -7.76
C LEU A 156 4.69 -18.99 -6.56
N GLN A 157 4.36 -19.83 -5.58
CA GLN A 157 5.25 -20.14 -4.48
C GLN A 157 6.47 -20.92 -4.94
N GLU A 158 6.29 -21.90 -5.84
CA GLU A 158 7.37 -22.78 -6.32
C GLU A 158 8.26 -22.07 -7.36
N PHE A 159 7.65 -21.45 -8.37
CA PHE A 159 8.38 -20.89 -9.52
C PHE A 159 8.63 -19.37 -9.43
N GLY A 160 8.00 -18.67 -8.49
CA GLY A 160 8.17 -17.24 -8.23
C GLY A 160 7.50 -16.28 -9.22
N SER A 161 7.39 -16.64 -10.50
CA SER A 161 6.80 -15.78 -11.55
C SER A 161 6.18 -16.57 -12.68
N VAL A 162 5.24 -15.96 -13.44
CA VAL A 162 4.63 -16.57 -14.63
C VAL A 162 5.69 -16.88 -15.70
N ALA A 163 6.66 -16.02 -15.88
CA ALA A 163 7.76 -16.25 -16.82
C ALA A 163 8.58 -17.49 -16.46
N ASN A 164 8.81 -17.75 -15.19
CA ASN A 164 9.50 -18.95 -14.74
C ASN A 164 8.62 -20.19 -14.87
N ILE A 165 7.31 -20.08 -14.65
CA ILE A 165 6.34 -21.16 -14.88
C ILE A 165 6.38 -21.57 -16.36
N GLN A 166 6.38 -20.61 -17.29
CA GLN A 166 6.50 -20.88 -18.73
C GLN A 166 7.83 -21.58 -19.07
N ARG A 167 8.94 -21.12 -18.49
CA ARG A 167 10.29 -21.69 -18.72
C ARG A 167 10.50 -23.08 -18.12
N ALA A 168 9.77 -23.38 -17.05
CA ALA A 168 9.95 -24.65 -16.33
C ALA A 168 9.54 -25.87 -17.17
N GLY A 169 8.63 -25.69 -18.13
CA GLY A 169 8.17 -26.75 -19.00
C GLY A 169 7.22 -27.74 -18.32
N LEU A 170 6.69 -28.66 -19.12
CA LEU A 170 5.66 -29.58 -18.68
C LEU A 170 6.12 -30.53 -17.57
N GLU A 171 7.34 -31.03 -17.63
CA GLU A 171 7.86 -32.00 -16.67
C GLU A 171 7.91 -31.42 -15.25
N LYS A 172 8.58 -30.29 -15.08
CA LYS A 172 8.69 -29.61 -13.76
C LYS A 172 7.34 -29.15 -13.21
N LEU A 173 6.45 -28.70 -14.09
CA LEU A 173 5.11 -28.33 -13.65
C LEU A 173 4.31 -29.53 -13.17
N SER A 174 4.52 -30.71 -13.80
CA SER A 174 3.83 -31.95 -13.45
C SER A 174 4.27 -32.54 -12.10
N GLU A 175 5.41 -32.14 -11.57
CA GLU A 175 5.86 -32.47 -10.21
C GLU A 175 5.05 -31.71 -9.13
N VAL A 176 4.53 -30.53 -9.48
CA VAL A 176 3.83 -29.64 -8.56
C VAL A 176 2.32 -29.77 -8.65
N ILE A 177 1.80 -29.97 -9.87
CA ILE A 177 0.35 -30.03 -10.18
C ILE A 177 0.06 -31.19 -11.14
N PRO A 178 -1.21 -31.65 -11.25
CA PRO A 178 -1.59 -32.68 -12.19
C PRO A 178 -1.24 -32.34 -13.64
N ARG A 179 -0.70 -33.31 -14.40
CA ARG A 179 -0.22 -33.12 -15.77
C ARG A 179 -1.22 -32.42 -16.70
N LYS A 180 -2.51 -32.80 -16.63
CA LYS A 180 -3.58 -32.16 -17.41
C LYS A 180 -3.72 -30.66 -17.11
N SER A 181 -3.47 -30.26 -15.87
CA SER A 181 -3.47 -28.84 -15.47
C SER A 181 -2.21 -28.13 -15.96
N ALA A 182 -1.06 -28.78 -15.92
CA ALA A 182 0.19 -28.24 -16.43
C ALA A 182 0.13 -27.96 -17.94
N GLU A 183 -0.44 -28.90 -18.72
CA GLU A 183 -0.66 -28.73 -20.16
C GLU A 183 -1.56 -27.53 -20.49
N LYS A 184 -2.67 -27.38 -19.76
CA LYS A 184 -3.59 -26.23 -19.91
C LYS A 184 -2.92 -24.91 -19.60
N ILE A 185 -2.10 -24.89 -18.55
CA ILE A 185 -1.39 -23.67 -18.12
C ILE A 185 -0.38 -23.24 -19.18
N LEU A 186 0.42 -24.16 -19.68
CA LEU A 186 1.40 -23.85 -20.73
C LEU A 186 0.70 -23.40 -22.03
N ALA A 187 -0.39 -24.03 -22.41
CA ALA A 187 -1.17 -23.62 -23.56
C ALA A 187 -1.81 -22.24 -23.37
N GLY A 188 -2.40 -21.97 -22.21
CA GLY A 188 -3.00 -20.67 -21.89
C GLY A 188 -1.99 -19.53 -21.81
N LEU A 189 -0.78 -19.80 -21.29
CA LEU A 189 0.29 -18.81 -21.22
C LEU A 189 1.03 -18.61 -22.56
N ALA A 190 0.89 -19.52 -23.51
CA ALA A 190 1.46 -19.38 -24.86
C ALA A 190 0.61 -18.50 -25.78
N GLN A 191 -0.66 -18.25 -25.46
CA GLN A 191 -1.51 -17.32 -26.20
C GLN A 191 -1.18 -15.88 -25.75
N PRO A 192 -0.84 -14.96 -26.67
CA PRO A 192 -0.72 -13.56 -26.31
C PRO A 192 -2.09 -13.08 -25.82
N THR A 193 -2.16 -12.59 -24.58
CA THR A 193 -3.33 -11.87 -24.09
C THR A 193 -3.48 -10.60 -24.91
N GLU A 194 -4.37 -10.62 -25.90
CA GLU A 194 -4.91 -9.41 -26.50
C GLU A 194 -5.73 -8.68 -25.43
N HIS A 195 -5.05 -7.94 -24.58
CA HIS A 195 -5.70 -6.87 -23.84
C HIS A 195 -5.41 -5.59 -24.57
N SER A 196 -6.39 -5.23 -25.40
CA SER A 196 -6.62 -3.93 -26.03
C SER A 196 -6.10 -2.79 -25.16
N ASN A 197 -5.11 -2.06 -25.70
CA ASN A 197 -5.03 -0.64 -25.53
C ASN A 197 -6.32 -0.04 -26.11
N ASP A 198 -7.23 0.39 -25.25
CA ASP A 198 -8.21 1.41 -25.60
C ASP A 198 -8.17 2.49 -24.50
N GLN A 199 -7.64 3.61 -24.94
CA GLN A 199 -7.80 5.04 -24.59
C GLN A 199 -7.75 5.45 -23.12
#